data_46ff703ff1c30ab8cc6511b26ca161cc
#
_entry.id   46ff703ff1c30ab8cc6511b26ca161cc
#
_cell.length_a   1.000
_cell.length_b   1.000
_cell.length_c   1.000
_cell.angle_alpha   90.00
_cell.angle_beta   90.00
_cell.angle_gamma   90.00
#
_symmetry.space_group_name_H-M   'P 1'
#
loop_
_entity.id
_entity.type
_entity.pdbx_description
1 polymer ?
#
loop_
_entity_poly.entity_id
_entity_poly.type
_entity_poly.pdbx_seq_one_letter_code
_entity_poly.pdbx_strand_id
1 'polypeptide(L)'
;MALDQASSQFLQQLADQGAPAFHTLNAPDARAFFSTLREIIGKGPVVHRSQEFSITSGSAAISLRALVPSSEPDGIIVYLHGGGWVVGDLDDYDTLARFMATESNCAVVLVDYRLAPEHPFPAAIDDAWAALQWVSTNQSMVSGLDNPLPLIVAGDSAGGNLAAVAARKARDAGGPVLTQQVLIYPVTQPDLATQGYQDPANQGLLSQDDMIWFWNSYVPDTAQRKDPDVSPLLAKNLSNLPPAVVITAEH
;
A
#
# COMPACT_ATOMS: atom_id res chain seq x y z
N MET A 1 -24.10 0.52 9.07
CA MET A 1 -24.88 1.55 8.30
C MET A 1 -25.00 1.10 6.86
N ALA A 2 -25.87 1.73 6.04
CA ALA A 2 -25.87 1.46 4.61
C ALA A 2 -24.67 2.15 3.95
N LEU A 3 -24.12 1.57 2.88
CA LEU A 3 -23.11 2.21 2.04
C LEU A 3 -23.63 3.57 1.56
N ASP A 4 -22.73 4.54 1.41
CA ASP A 4 -23.06 5.80 0.77
C ASP A 4 -23.46 5.58 -0.71
N GLN A 5 -24.09 6.61 -1.29
CA GLN A 5 -24.64 6.49 -2.63
C GLN A 5 -23.56 6.22 -3.71
N ALA A 6 -22.38 6.85 -3.58
CA ALA A 6 -21.31 6.71 -4.56
C ALA A 6 -20.72 5.30 -4.53
N SER A 7 -20.45 4.78 -3.33
CA SER A 7 -19.96 3.41 -3.12
C SER A 7 -20.97 2.37 -3.61
N SER A 8 -22.27 2.58 -3.31
CA SER A 8 -23.34 1.68 -3.78
C SER A 8 -23.44 1.66 -5.32
N GLN A 9 -23.35 2.84 -5.97
CA GLN A 9 -23.37 2.94 -7.42
C GLN A 9 -22.14 2.29 -8.06
N PHE A 10 -20.97 2.46 -7.48
CA PHE A 10 -19.74 1.83 -7.96
C PHE A 10 -19.83 0.29 -7.90
N LEU A 11 -20.30 -0.26 -6.79
CA LEU A 11 -20.49 -1.71 -6.66
C LEU A 11 -21.53 -2.24 -7.65
N GLN A 12 -22.63 -1.50 -7.84
CA GLN A 12 -23.65 -1.88 -8.81
C GLN A 12 -23.09 -1.86 -10.25
N GLN A 13 -22.29 -0.85 -10.59
CA GLN A 13 -21.63 -0.77 -11.91
C GLN A 13 -20.71 -1.97 -12.14
N LEU A 14 -19.90 -2.36 -11.16
CA LEU A 14 -19.05 -3.53 -11.25
C LEU A 14 -19.87 -4.82 -11.45
N ALA A 15 -20.95 -4.97 -10.69
CA ALA A 15 -21.85 -6.12 -10.82
C ALA A 15 -22.53 -6.19 -12.19
N ASP A 16 -23.01 -5.06 -12.71
CA ASP A 16 -23.66 -4.96 -14.04
C ASP A 16 -22.68 -5.29 -15.17
N GLN A 17 -21.39 -5.00 -14.99
CA GLN A 17 -20.33 -5.34 -15.93
C GLN A 17 -19.84 -6.80 -15.78
N GLY A 18 -20.37 -7.54 -14.82
CA GLY A 18 -19.95 -8.92 -14.55
C GLY A 18 -18.50 -9.01 -14.05
N ALA A 19 -18.07 -8.04 -13.24
CA ALA A 19 -16.73 -8.03 -12.66
C ALA A 19 -16.42 -9.34 -11.94
N PRO A 20 -15.32 -10.04 -12.26
CA PRO A 20 -14.98 -11.30 -11.64
C PRO A 20 -14.48 -11.09 -10.21
N ALA A 21 -14.75 -12.07 -9.33
CA ALA A 21 -14.11 -12.11 -8.01
C ALA A 21 -12.63 -12.50 -8.15
N PHE A 22 -11.74 -11.89 -7.38
CA PHE A 22 -10.29 -12.11 -7.48
C PHE A 22 -9.91 -13.57 -7.30
N HIS A 23 -10.52 -14.27 -6.36
CA HIS A 23 -10.24 -15.69 -6.08
C HIS A 23 -10.58 -16.64 -7.24
N THR A 24 -11.35 -16.19 -8.23
CA THR A 24 -11.67 -16.94 -9.45
C THR A 24 -10.64 -16.75 -10.57
N LEU A 25 -9.68 -15.84 -10.39
CA LEU A 25 -8.68 -15.45 -11.38
C LEU A 25 -7.30 -16.01 -11.01
N ASN A 26 -6.45 -16.20 -12.02
CA ASN A 26 -5.01 -16.30 -11.79
C ASN A 26 -4.41 -14.87 -11.58
N ALA A 27 -3.18 -14.77 -11.07
CA ALA A 27 -2.58 -13.48 -10.74
C ALA A 27 -2.43 -12.54 -11.94
N PRO A 28 -1.99 -12.97 -13.14
CA PRO A 28 -1.95 -12.10 -14.33
C PRO A 28 -3.32 -11.55 -14.71
N ASP A 29 -4.38 -12.36 -14.71
CA ASP A 29 -5.73 -11.92 -15.05
C ASP A 29 -6.30 -10.97 -13.97
N ALA A 30 -5.99 -11.23 -12.69
CA ALA A 30 -6.36 -10.37 -11.58
C ALA A 30 -5.71 -8.97 -11.70
N ARG A 31 -4.44 -8.90 -12.08
CA ARG A 31 -3.74 -7.63 -12.36
C ARG A 31 -4.35 -6.91 -13.55
N ALA A 32 -4.60 -7.62 -14.65
CA ALA A 32 -5.24 -7.04 -15.83
C ALA A 32 -6.62 -6.46 -15.48
N PHE A 33 -7.44 -7.19 -14.71
CA PHE A 33 -8.73 -6.71 -14.24
C PHE A 33 -8.57 -5.48 -13.33
N PHE A 34 -7.69 -5.51 -12.34
CA PHE A 34 -7.46 -4.39 -11.42
C PHE A 34 -7.07 -3.12 -12.19
N SER A 35 -6.19 -3.24 -13.19
CA SER A 35 -5.75 -2.11 -14.02
C SER A 35 -6.86 -1.48 -14.85
N THR A 36 -8.00 -2.16 -15.10
CA THR A 36 -9.14 -1.54 -15.78
C THR A 36 -9.79 -0.43 -14.94
N LEU A 37 -9.61 -0.46 -13.62
CA LEU A 37 -10.16 0.56 -12.72
C LEU A 37 -9.53 1.93 -12.94
N ARG A 38 -8.33 2.02 -13.55
CA ARG A 38 -7.68 3.29 -13.92
C ARG A 38 -8.60 4.17 -14.78
N GLU A 39 -9.35 3.57 -15.71
CA GLU A 39 -10.25 4.32 -16.60
C GLU A 39 -11.40 4.96 -15.84
N ILE A 40 -11.88 4.28 -14.78
CA ILE A 40 -12.96 4.78 -13.92
C ILE A 40 -12.46 5.89 -13.01
N ILE A 41 -11.28 5.71 -12.43
CA ILE A 41 -10.67 6.66 -11.50
C ILE A 41 -10.24 7.93 -12.23
N GLY A 42 -9.78 7.80 -13.48
CA GLY A 42 -9.33 8.89 -14.32
C GLY A 42 -7.96 9.45 -13.93
N LYS A 43 -7.61 10.59 -14.54
CA LYS A 43 -6.30 11.23 -14.31
C LYS A 43 -6.33 12.14 -13.09
N GLY A 44 -5.30 12.04 -12.29
CA GLY A 44 -5.08 12.93 -11.15
C GLY A 44 -4.60 14.34 -11.55
N PRO A 45 -4.47 15.24 -10.58
CA PRO A 45 -3.98 16.60 -10.80
C PRO A 45 -2.56 16.64 -11.37
N VAL A 46 -2.23 17.75 -12.01
CA VAL A 46 -0.86 17.98 -12.50
C VAL A 46 0.03 18.29 -11.30
N VAL A 47 1.16 17.60 -11.20
CA VAL A 47 2.21 17.89 -10.21
C VAL A 47 3.36 18.68 -10.85
N HIS A 48 4.15 19.37 -10.04
CA HIS A 48 5.30 20.14 -10.48
C HIS A 48 6.35 19.25 -11.17
N ARG A 49 6.62 18.05 -10.62
CA ARG A 49 7.59 17.10 -11.18
C ARG A 49 7.14 15.66 -10.94
N SER A 50 7.32 14.82 -11.96
CA SER A 50 7.20 13.36 -11.85
C SER A 50 8.51 12.74 -12.30
N GLN A 51 9.09 11.85 -11.49
CA GLN A 51 10.39 11.22 -11.79
C GLN A 51 10.40 9.78 -11.31
N GLU A 52 10.94 8.91 -12.15
CA GLU A 52 11.17 7.51 -11.78
C GLU A 52 12.61 7.27 -11.35
N PHE A 53 12.77 6.34 -10.42
CA PHE A 53 14.05 5.86 -9.94
C PHE A 53 14.05 4.34 -9.96
N SER A 54 15.21 3.76 -10.20
CA SER A 54 15.43 2.32 -10.01
C SER A 54 16.39 2.13 -8.84
N ILE A 55 16.00 1.28 -7.89
CA ILE A 55 16.80 1.00 -6.70
C ILE A 55 17.03 -0.51 -6.59
N THR A 56 18.01 -0.90 -5.78
CA THR A 56 18.31 -2.31 -5.52
C THR A 56 17.67 -2.74 -4.19
N SER A 57 16.96 -3.88 -4.24
CA SER A 57 16.44 -4.59 -3.06
C SER A 57 16.97 -6.03 -3.08
N GLY A 58 17.95 -6.33 -2.23
CA GLY A 58 18.69 -7.59 -2.31
C GLY A 58 19.37 -7.74 -3.68
N SER A 59 18.95 -8.73 -4.45
CA SER A 59 19.42 -8.95 -5.84
C SER A 59 18.47 -8.42 -6.92
N ALA A 60 17.30 -7.88 -6.52
CA ALA A 60 16.29 -7.38 -7.44
C ALA A 60 16.43 -5.86 -7.64
N ALA A 61 16.05 -5.39 -8.83
CA ALA A 61 15.81 -3.98 -9.09
C ALA A 61 14.30 -3.72 -8.96
N ILE A 62 13.92 -2.67 -8.23
CA ILE A 62 12.54 -2.21 -8.11
C ILE A 62 12.43 -0.74 -8.52
N SER A 63 11.27 -0.35 -8.99
CA SER A 63 10.99 1.00 -9.46
C SER A 63 10.32 1.83 -8.35
N LEU A 64 10.66 3.12 -8.32
CA LEU A 64 9.98 4.11 -7.50
C LEU A 64 9.52 5.25 -8.41
N ARG A 65 8.35 5.83 -8.13
CA ARG A 65 7.89 7.06 -8.80
C ARG A 65 7.68 8.15 -7.76
N ALA A 66 8.46 9.23 -7.89
CA ALA A 66 8.29 10.42 -7.07
C ALA A 66 7.39 11.45 -7.78
N LEU A 67 6.33 11.86 -7.11
CA LEU A 67 5.39 12.89 -7.53
C LEU A 67 5.55 14.09 -6.61
N VAL A 68 6.13 15.17 -7.11
CA VAL A 68 6.49 16.36 -6.33
C VAL A 68 5.49 17.47 -6.64
N PRO A 69 4.71 17.95 -5.67
CA PRO A 69 3.59 18.87 -5.94
C PRO A 69 4.02 20.28 -6.28
N SER A 70 5.12 20.76 -5.68
CA SER A 70 5.61 22.14 -5.78
C SER A 70 7.13 22.18 -5.76
N SER A 71 7.74 23.38 -5.94
CA SER A 71 9.17 23.58 -5.77
C SER A 71 9.65 23.51 -4.31
N GLU A 72 8.72 23.59 -3.35
CA GLU A 72 8.99 23.60 -1.91
C GLU A 72 8.01 22.66 -1.19
N PRO A 73 8.18 21.32 -1.31
CA PRO A 73 7.35 20.36 -0.60
C PRO A 73 7.64 20.39 0.91
N ASP A 74 6.60 20.15 1.73
CA ASP A 74 6.68 20.19 3.19
C ASP A 74 7.16 18.87 3.81
N GLY A 75 7.18 17.78 3.04
CA GLY A 75 7.56 16.43 3.51
C GLY A 75 7.71 15.43 2.38
N ILE A 76 8.06 14.21 2.74
CA ILE A 76 8.11 13.07 1.81
C ILE A 76 7.26 11.93 2.38
N ILE A 77 6.34 11.42 1.58
CA ILE A 77 5.51 10.25 1.88
C ILE A 77 6.00 9.08 1.03
N VAL A 78 6.51 8.03 1.67
CA VAL A 78 6.74 6.74 1.01
C VAL A 78 5.43 5.98 1.06
N TYR A 79 4.82 5.78 -0.10
CA TYR A 79 3.52 5.16 -0.21
C TYR A 79 3.61 3.74 -0.75
N LEU A 80 3.05 2.81 0.01
CA LEU A 80 2.95 1.40 -0.30
C LEU A 80 1.50 1.10 -0.68
N HIS A 81 1.28 0.69 -1.91
CA HIS A 81 -0.06 0.50 -2.44
C HIS A 81 -0.75 -0.76 -1.91
N GLY A 82 -2.08 -0.77 -1.94
CA GLY A 82 -2.91 -1.94 -1.66
C GLY A 82 -2.88 -2.97 -2.79
N GLY A 83 -3.88 -3.87 -2.81
CA GLY A 83 -3.99 -4.91 -3.83
C GLY A 83 -3.59 -6.30 -3.35
N GLY A 84 -3.71 -6.57 -2.03
CA GLY A 84 -3.49 -7.90 -1.45
C GLY A 84 -2.11 -8.50 -1.72
N TRP A 85 -1.09 -7.65 -1.92
CA TRP A 85 0.29 -8.04 -2.30
C TRP A 85 0.40 -8.75 -3.66
N VAL A 86 -0.68 -8.82 -4.44
CA VAL A 86 -0.78 -9.58 -5.71
C VAL A 86 -1.06 -8.68 -6.90
N VAL A 87 -1.83 -7.60 -6.72
CA VAL A 87 -2.22 -6.67 -7.78
C VAL A 87 -1.80 -5.25 -7.44
N GLY A 88 -1.85 -4.35 -8.40
CA GLY A 88 -1.43 -2.96 -8.29
C GLY A 88 -0.03 -2.72 -8.84
N ASP A 89 0.17 -1.54 -9.39
CA ASP A 89 1.45 -1.03 -9.88
C ASP A 89 1.49 0.51 -9.72
N LEU A 90 2.59 1.13 -10.21
CA LEU A 90 2.77 2.58 -10.14
C LEU A 90 1.67 3.36 -10.88
N ASP A 91 1.15 2.82 -11.99
CA ASP A 91 0.13 3.50 -12.78
C ASP A 91 -1.26 3.36 -12.18
N ASP A 92 -1.55 2.23 -11.51
CA ASP A 92 -2.82 2.02 -10.81
C ASP A 92 -3.01 3.04 -9.68
N TYR A 93 -1.92 3.46 -9.06
CA TYR A 93 -1.92 4.36 -7.91
C TYR A 93 -1.46 5.80 -8.23
N ASP A 94 -1.11 6.10 -9.49
CA ASP A 94 -0.62 7.42 -9.90
C ASP A 94 -1.62 8.55 -9.59
N THR A 95 -2.91 8.32 -9.87
CA THR A 95 -3.97 9.29 -9.61
C THR A 95 -4.11 9.60 -8.12
N LEU A 96 -4.19 8.57 -7.28
CA LEU A 96 -4.27 8.73 -5.83
C LEU A 96 -3.05 9.48 -5.29
N ALA A 97 -1.86 9.08 -5.71
CA ALA A 97 -0.62 9.70 -5.26
C ALA A 97 -0.50 11.17 -5.69
N ARG A 98 -1.03 11.54 -6.87
CA ARG A 98 -1.10 12.94 -7.30
C ARG A 98 -2.03 13.77 -6.41
N PHE A 99 -3.22 13.26 -6.08
CA PHE A 99 -4.10 13.92 -5.13
C PHE A 99 -3.44 14.04 -3.75
N MET A 100 -2.83 12.97 -3.26
CA MET A 100 -2.11 13.04 -1.98
C MET A 100 -1.00 14.09 -2.01
N ALA A 101 -0.21 14.14 -3.08
CA ALA A 101 0.87 15.10 -3.22
C ALA A 101 0.34 16.54 -3.21
N THR A 102 -0.67 16.85 -4.02
CA THR A 102 -1.20 18.21 -4.15
C THR A 102 -1.93 18.68 -2.90
N GLU A 103 -2.71 17.81 -2.25
CA GLU A 103 -3.49 18.16 -1.05
C GLU A 103 -2.63 18.29 0.21
N SER A 104 -1.53 17.52 0.30
CA SER A 104 -0.63 17.55 1.46
C SER A 104 0.57 18.47 1.29
N ASN A 105 0.83 18.96 0.08
CA ASN A 105 2.10 19.57 -0.33
C ASN A 105 3.35 18.71 0.01
N CYS A 106 3.22 17.39 0.04
CA CYS A 106 4.33 16.48 0.24
C CYS A 106 4.72 15.79 -1.07
N ALA A 107 6.01 15.52 -1.28
CA ALA A 107 6.43 14.61 -2.33
C ALA A 107 5.96 13.20 -1.99
N VAL A 108 5.24 12.53 -2.90
CA VAL A 108 4.79 11.15 -2.72
C VAL A 108 5.67 10.23 -3.55
N VAL A 109 6.26 9.22 -2.92
CA VAL A 109 7.08 8.19 -3.56
C VAL A 109 6.30 6.90 -3.56
N LEU A 110 5.74 6.53 -4.70
CA LEU A 110 5.14 5.22 -4.94
C LEU A 110 6.23 4.16 -5.06
N VAL A 111 6.01 3.00 -4.48
CA VAL A 111 6.93 1.86 -4.49
C VAL A 111 6.33 0.71 -5.28
N ASP A 112 7.00 0.30 -6.36
CA ASP A 112 6.67 -0.86 -7.18
C ASP A 112 7.30 -2.11 -6.55
N TYR A 113 6.77 -2.51 -5.39
CA TYR A 113 7.28 -3.67 -4.67
C TYR A 113 6.89 -4.98 -5.38
N ARG A 114 7.74 -6.00 -5.31
CA ARG A 114 7.51 -7.29 -5.94
C ARG A 114 6.26 -7.98 -5.41
N LEU A 115 5.45 -8.48 -6.33
CA LEU A 115 4.14 -9.06 -6.06
C LEU A 115 4.19 -10.58 -5.95
N ALA A 116 3.32 -11.12 -5.11
CA ALA A 116 3.00 -12.53 -5.03
C ALA A 116 2.04 -12.92 -6.20
N PRO A 117 1.94 -14.19 -6.55
CA PRO A 117 2.64 -15.37 -5.99
C PRO A 117 4.08 -15.55 -6.50
N GLU A 118 4.53 -14.80 -7.51
CA GLU A 118 5.88 -14.93 -8.08
C GLU A 118 6.96 -14.60 -7.06
N HIS A 119 6.67 -13.65 -6.18
CA HIS A 119 7.54 -13.19 -5.10
C HIS A 119 6.79 -13.15 -3.77
N PRO A 120 6.58 -14.32 -3.12
CA PRO A 120 5.88 -14.38 -1.85
C PRO A 120 6.68 -13.69 -0.73
N PHE A 121 6.10 -13.62 0.46
CA PHE A 121 6.81 -13.14 1.65
C PHE A 121 8.21 -13.80 1.76
N PRO A 122 9.29 -13.03 2.05
CA PRO A 122 9.28 -11.62 2.51
C PRO A 122 9.51 -10.57 1.40
N ALA A 123 9.43 -10.89 0.10
CA ALA A 123 9.87 -10.01 -0.98
C ALA A 123 9.29 -8.59 -0.90
N ALA A 124 7.97 -8.45 -0.72
CA ALA A 124 7.31 -7.14 -0.69
C ALA A 124 7.77 -6.28 0.50
N ILE A 125 7.93 -6.87 1.68
CA ILE A 125 8.41 -6.11 2.85
C ILE A 125 9.91 -5.78 2.75
N ASP A 126 10.72 -6.62 2.12
CA ASP A 126 12.12 -6.30 1.88
C ASP A 126 12.25 -5.12 0.90
N ASP A 127 11.40 -5.08 -0.13
CA ASP A 127 11.36 -3.98 -1.09
C ASP A 127 10.86 -2.69 -0.46
N ALA A 128 9.79 -2.75 0.33
CA ALA A 128 9.28 -1.61 1.09
C ALA A 128 10.35 -1.04 2.04
N TRP A 129 11.08 -1.90 2.71
CA TRP A 129 12.17 -1.52 3.59
C TRP A 129 13.33 -0.88 2.82
N ALA A 130 13.76 -1.47 1.71
CA ALA A 130 14.81 -0.93 0.85
C ALA A 130 14.43 0.44 0.29
N ALA A 131 13.17 0.60 -0.16
CA ALA A 131 12.66 1.87 -0.64
C ALA A 131 12.67 2.96 0.45
N LEU A 132 12.23 2.63 1.66
CA LEU A 132 12.22 3.57 2.78
C LEU A 132 13.63 4.03 3.16
N GLN A 133 14.59 3.10 3.20
CA GLN A 133 15.99 3.42 3.45
C GLN A 133 16.58 4.30 2.34
N TRP A 134 16.31 3.94 1.08
CA TRP A 134 16.81 4.71 -0.06
C TRP A 134 16.25 6.13 -0.08
N VAL A 135 14.95 6.29 0.10
CA VAL A 135 14.31 7.62 0.15
C VAL A 135 14.90 8.45 1.28
N SER A 136 15.10 7.87 2.46
CA SER A 136 15.68 8.57 3.60
C SER A 136 17.08 9.13 3.32
N THR A 137 17.89 8.42 2.54
CA THR A 137 19.27 8.83 2.21
C THR A 137 19.37 9.68 0.94
N ASN A 138 18.30 9.74 0.13
CA ASN A 138 18.27 10.44 -1.15
C ASN A 138 17.16 11.51 -1.22
N GLN A 139 16.82 12.13 -0.08
CA GLN A 139 15.72 13.08 0.00
C GLN A 139 15.87 14.25 -0.97
N SER A 140 17.08 14.77 -1.18
CA SER A 140 17.33 15.86 -2.14
C SER A 140 17.04 15.46 -3.58
N MET A 141 17.32 14.22 -3.97
CA MET A 141 16.96 13.73 -5.30
C MET A 141 15.43 13.63 -5.48
N VAL A 142 14.73 13.24 -4.41
CA VAL A 142 13.27 13.10 -4.39
C VAL A 142 12.58 14.46 -4.34
N SER A 143 12.95 15.32 -3.40
CA SER A 143 12.26 16.60 -3.16
C SER A 143 12.76 17.74 -4.06
N GLY A 144 14.03 17.72 -4.43
CA GLY A 144 14.72 18.83 -5.05
C GLY A 144 15.29 19.86 -4.05
N LEU A 145 15.21 19.58 -2.75
CA LEU A 145 15.68 20.44 -1.67
C LEU A 145 16.90 19.83 -0.98
N ASP A 146 17.86 20.66 -0.60
CA ASP A 146 19.07 20.21 0.09
C ASP A 146 18.85 19.96 1.60
N ASN A 147 17.81 20.57 2.19
CA ASN A 147 17.47 20.36 3.60
C ASN A 147 16.63 19.09 3.79
N PRO A 148 16.86 18.35 4.88
CA PRO A 148 16.05 17.17 5.18
C PRO A 148 14.60 17.55 5.49
N LEU A 149 13.67 16.75 4.99
CA LEU A 149 12.22 16.91 5.18
C LEU A 149 11.66 15.85 6.13
N PRO A 150 10.51 16.11 6.75
CA PRO A 150 9.75 15.08 7.44
C PRO A 150 9.51 13.88 6.55
N LEU A 151 9.80 12.67 7.05
CA LEU A 151 9.59 11.41 6.33
C LEU A 151 8.42 10.65 6.93
N ILE A 152 7.47 10.29 6.08
CA ILE A 152 6.24 9.61 6.43
C ILE A 152 6.19 8.29 5.66
N VAL A 153 5.75 7.22 6.31
CA VAL A 153 5.38 5.98 5.62
C VAL A 153 3.87 5.84 5.62
N ALA A 154 3.29 5.51 4.46
CA ALA A 154 1.86 5.39 4.30
C ALA A 154 1.50 4.21 3.41
N GLY A 155 0.28 3.71 3.54
CA GLY A 155 -0.25 2.69 2.64
C GLY A 155 -1.67 2.29 2.99
N ASP A 156 -2.34 1.68 2.03
CA ASP A 156 -3.69 1.16 2.14
C ASP A 156 -3.72 -0.37 2.11
N SER A 157 -4.63 -0.99 2.86
CA SER A 157 -4.87 -2.44 2.83
C SER A 157 -3.57 -3.25 3.04
N ALA A 158 -3.13 -4.04 2.06
CA ALA A 158 -1.84 -4.74 2.05
C ALA A 158 -0.66 -3.77 2.16
N GLY A 159 -0.73 -2.59 1.53
CA GLY A 159 0.28 -1.55 1.67
C GLY A 159 0.28 -0.93 3.06
N GLY A 160 -0.88 -0.82 3.70
CA GLY A 160 -0.99 -0.42 5.11
C GLY A 160 -0.33 -1.43 6.06
N ASN A 161 -0.43 -2.73 5.75
CA ASN A 161 0.34 -3.78 6.42
C ASN A 161 1.84 -3.53 6.28
N LEU A 162 2.32 -3.39 5.04
CA LEU A 162 3.74 -3.14 4.76
C LEU A 162 4.24 -1.85 5.43
N ALA A 163 3.43 -0.79 5.47
CA ALA A 163 3.77 0.47 6.13
C ALA A 163 3.95 0.30 7.65
N ALA A 164 3.04 -0.42 8.31
CA ALA A 164 3.13 -0.71 9.73
C ALA A 164 4.38 -1.54 10.07
N VAL A 165 4.69 -2.55 9.24
CA VAL A 165 5.90 -3.37 9.41
C VAL A 165 7.16 -2.55 9.14
N ALA A 166 7.19 -1.73 8.07
CA ALA A 166 8.34 -0.87 7.77
C ALA A 166 8.60 0.16 8.88
N ALA A 167 7.55 0.74 9.47
CA ALA A 167 7.69 1.63 10.63
C ALA A 167 8.30 0.92 11.84
N ARG A 168 7.90 -0.32 12.09
CA ARG A 168 8.48 -1.15 13.17
C ARG A 168 9.95 -1.49 12.87
N LYS A 169 10.28 -1.90 11.63
CA LYS A 169 11.66 -2.17 11.20
C LYS A 169 12.55 -0.92 11.36
N ALA A 170 12.04 0.27 11.01
CA ALA A 170 12.75 1.53 11.17
C ALA A 170 13.09 1.80 12.66
N ARG A 171 12.12 1.64 13.56
CA ARG A 171 12.35 1.75 15.00
C ARG A 171 13.41 0.75 15.48
N ASP A 172 13.27 -0.52 15.09
CA ASP A 172 14.13 -1.61 15.58
C ASP A 172 15.57 -1.47 15.06
N ALA A 173 15.75 -0.91 13.88
CA ALA A 173 17.06 -0.63 13.28
C ALA A 173 17.69 0.70 13.76
N GLY A 174 16.96 1.52 14.54
CA GLY A 174 17.42 2.85 14.94
C GLY A 174 17.36 3.90 13.83
N GLY A 175 16.55 3.69 12.81
CA GLY A 175 16.32 4.60 11.67
C GLY A 175 15.98 3.84 10.39
N PRO A 176 15.48 4.55 9.37
CA PRO A 176 15.28 6.00 9.27
C PRO A 176 14.25 6.55 10.26
N VAL A 177 14.44 7.80 10.69
CA VAL A 177 13.51 8.47 11.60
C VAL A 177 12.25 8.83 10.82
N LEU A 178 11.12 8.30 11.25
CA LEU A 178 9.82 8.58 10.69
C LEU A 178 9.07 9.57 11.56
N THR A 179 8.53 10.62 10.93
CA THR A 179 7.70 11.63 11.62
C THR A 179 6.30 11.08 11.89
N GLN A 180 5.78 10.23 11.00
CA GLN A 180 4.43 9.68 11.09
C GLN A 180 4.30 8.38 10.29
N GLN A 181 3.31 7.56 10.64
CA GLN A 181 2.79 6.49 9.81
C GLN A 181 1.29 6.71 9.54
N VAL A 182 0.85 6.48 8.28
CA VAL A 182 -0.55 6.61 7.87
C VAL A 182 -1.02 5.25 7.36
N LEU A 183 -1.93 4.63 8.09
CA LEU A 183 -2.41 3.27 7.87
C LEU A 183 -3.88 3.32 7.46
N ILE A 184 -4.15 3.09 6.18
CA ILE A 184 -5.49 3.18 5.61
C ILE A 184 -6.06 1.76 5.55
N TYR A 185 -7.07 1.46 6.35
CA TYR A 185 -7.69 0.13 6.56
C TYR A 185 -6.66 -1.03 6.46
N PRO A 186 -5.56 -0.99 7.26
CA PRO A 186 -4.44 -1.90 7.10
C PRO A 186 -4.85 -3.35 7.37
N VAL A 187 -4.31 -4.28 6.58
CA VAL A 187 -4.40 -5.70 6.93
C VAL A 187 -3.42 -5.99 8.06
N THR A 188 -3.91 -6.35 9.24
CA THR A 188 -3.09 -6.47 10.45
C THR A 188 -2.79 -7.89 10.89
N GLN A 189 -3.60 -8.86 10.46
CA GLN A 189 -3.46 -10.30 10.76
C GLN A 189 -4.33 -11.15 9.84
N PRO A 190 -4.09 -12.48 9.72
CA PRO A 190 -4.84 -13.38 8.85
C PRO A 190 -6.10 -13.97 9.51
N ASP A 191 -6.67 -13.32 10.53
CA ASP A 191 -7.90 -13.80 11.17
C ASP A 191 -9.11 -13.39 10.35
N LEU A 192 -9.58 -14.32 9.50
CA LEU A 192 -10.75 -14.15 8.65
C LEU A 192 -12.04 -14.65 9.31
N ALA A 193 -11.99 -15.10 10.56
CA ALA A 193 -13.17 -15.58 11.30
C ALA A 193 -13.89 -14.45 12.06
N THR A 194 -13.45 -13.20 11.93
CA THR A 194 -14.10 -12.06 12.57
C THR A 194 -15.48 -11.79 11.97
N GLN A 195 -16.36 -11.17 12.74
CA GLN A 195 -17.71 -10.82 12.31
C GLN A 195 -17.71 -9.98 11.03
N GLY A 196 -16.73 -9.06 10.86
CA GLY A 196 -16.61 -8.23 9.67
C GLY A 196 -16.46 -9.05 8.38
N TYR A 197 -15.66 -10.12 8.40
CA TYR A 197 -15.51 -11.02 7.26
C TYR A 197 -16.68 -11.97 7.04
N GLN A 198 -17.54 -12.18 8.04
CA GLN A 198 -18.68 -13.08 7.94
C GLN A 198 -19.98 -12.33 7.59
N ASP A 199 -19.99 -11.01 7.72
CA ASP A 199 -21.17 -10.20 7.41
C ASP A 199 -21.38 -10.15 5.89
N PRO A 200 -22.55 -10.60 5.37
CA PRO A 200 -22.87 -10.52 3.95
C PRO A 200 -22.80 -9.08 3.38
N ALA A 201 -23.05 -8.07 4.21
CA ALA A 201 -22.96 -6.67 3.79
C ALA A 201 -21.53 -6.25 3.42
N ASN A 202 -20.51 -6.95 3.90
CA ASN A 202 -19.10 -6.68 3.66
C ASN A 202 -18.49 -7.54 2.55
N GLN A 203 -19.30 -8.28 1.78
CA GLN A 203 -18.82 -9.18 0.71
C GLN A 203 -18.94 -8.55 -0.70
N GLY A 204 -19.08 -7.21 -0.77
CA GLY A 204 -19.40 -6.53 -2.04
C GLY A 204 -18.23 -6.41 -3.02
N LEU A 205 -17.14 -5.78 -2.62
CA LEU A 205 -15.96 -5.56 -3.47
C LEU A 205 -14.88 -6.61 -3.22
N LEU A 206 -14.68 -6.97 -1.98
CA LEU A 206 -13.64 -7.91 -1.53
C LEU A 206 -14.25 -8.90 -0.56
N SER A 207 -14.37 -10.14 -1.01
CA SER A 207 -14.98 -11.22 -0.20
C SER A 207 -13.96 -11.88 0.74
N GLN A 208 -14.46 -12.67 1.68
CA GLN A 208 -13.62 -13.54 2.51
C GLN A 208 -12.78 -14.50 1.66
N ASP A 209 -13.37 -15.08 0.59
CA ASP A 209 -12.66 -15.98 -0.32
C ASP A 209 -11.53 -15.26 -1.08
N ASP A 210 -11.74 -14.00 -1.46
CA ASP A 210 -10.67 -13.19 -2.06
C ASP A 210 -9.53 -12.97 -1.07
N MET A 211 -9.84 -12.68 0.19
CA MET A 211 -8.81 -12.54 1.23
C MET A 211 -8.05 -13.85 1.48
N ILE A 212 -8.73 -15.01 1.45
CA ILE A 212 -8.07 -16.32 1.53
C ILE A 212 -7.11 -16.51 0.36
N TRP A 213 -7.54 -16.15 -0.85
CA TRP A 213 -6.72 -16.24 -2.05
C TRP A 213 -5.48 -15.35 -1.98
N PHE A 214 -5.62 -14.08 -1.53
CA PHE A 214 -4.51 -13.16 -1.32
C PHE A 214 -3.52 -13.70 -0.28
N TRP A 215 -4.01 -14.16 0.85
CA TRP A 215 -3.15 -14.73 1.89
C TRP A 215 -2.41 -15.98 1.42
N ASN A 216 -3.05 -16.86 0.66
CA ASN A 216 -2.43 -18.07 0.12
C ASN A 216 -1.36 -17.73 -0.93
N SER A 217 -1.55 -16.64 -1.68
CA SER A 217 -0.58 -16.14 -2.64
C SER A 217 0.63 -15.51 -1.95
N TYR A 218 0.39 -14.64 -0.95
CA TYR A 218 1.44 -13.88 -0.27
C TYR A 218 2.23 -14.72 0.73
N VAL A 219 1.56 -15.48 1.58
CA VAL A 219 2.19 -16.34 2.61
C VAL A 219 1.60 -17.74 2.53
N PRO A 220 2.07 -18.57 1.58
CA PRO A 220 1.56 -19.93 1.38
C PRO A 220 1.81 -20.85 2.59
N ASP A 221 2.94 -20.67 3.29
CA ASP A 221 3.18 -21.37 4.55
C ASP A 221 2.40 -20.67 5.69
N THR A 222 1.30 -21.29 6.11
CA THR A 222 0.43 -20.75 7.15
C THR A 222 1.12 -20.58 8.51
N ALA A 223 2.20 -21.31 8.79
CA ALA A 223 2.96 -21.13 10.02
C ALA A 223 3.66 -19.77 10.07
N GLN A 224 4.12 -19.27 8.93
CA GLN A 224 4.75 -17.95 8.80
C GLN A 224 3.76 -16.79 8.96
N ARG A 225 2.45 -17.02 8.83
CA ARG A 225 1.44 -15.96 9.01
C ARG A 225 1.39 -15.37 10.42
N LYS A 226 2.05 -16.03 11.39
CA LYS A 226 2.21 -15.53 12.76
C LYS A 226 3.45 -14.65 12.95
N ASP A 227 4.28 -14.53 11.92
CA ASP A 227 5.45 -13.65 11.96
C ASP A 227 4.98 -12.19 12.09
N PRO A 228 5.53 -11.38 13.00
CA PRO A 228 5.18 -9.97 13.11
C PRO A 228 5.53 -9.14 11.86
N ASP A 229 6.39 -9.61 10.96
CA ASP A 229 6.65 -9.00 9.66
C ASP A 229 5.56 -9.34 8.61
N VAL A 230 4.65 -10.25 8.93
CA VAL A 230 3.44 -10.59 8.18
C VAL A 230 2.20 -10.03 8.86
N SER A 231 2.11 -10.18 10.16
CA SER A 231 0.97 -9.83 11.01
C SER A 231 1.39 -8.84 12.08
N PRO A 232 1.44 -7.55 11.77
CA PRO A 232 1.96 -6.53 12.69
C PRO A 232 1.19 -6.43 14.01
N LEU A 233 -0.08 -6.84 14.04
CA LEU A 233 -0.87 -6.90 15.28
C LEU A 233 -0.31 -7.91 16.29
N LEU A 234 0.42 -8.92 15.83
CA LEU A 234 1.03 -9.94 16.67
C LEU A 234 2.42 -9.56 17.20
N ALA A 235 2.90 -8.36 16.88
CA ALA A 235 4.17 -7.86 17.38
C ALA A 235 4.12 -7.66 18.90
N LYS A 236 5.12 -8.20 19.61
CA LYS A 236 5.18 -8.16 21.09
C LYS A 236 5.40 -6.75 21.64
N ASN A 237 5.98 -5.87 20.86
CA ASN A 237 6.30 -4.50 21.29
C ASN A 237 5.92 -3.50 20.18
N LEU A 238 4.99 -2.62 20.49
CA LEU A 238 4.54 -1.52 19.65
C LEU A 238 4.90 -0.14 20.24
N SER A 239 5.72 -0.09 21.29
CA SER A 239 6.16 1.19 21.86
C SER A 239 7.19 1.88 20.96
N ASN A 240 7.32 3.18 21.13
CA ASN A 240 8.29 4.03 20.41
C ASN A 240 8.17 3.98 18.86
N LEU A 241 7.00 3.60 18.35
CA LEU A 241 6.68 3.76 16.95
C LEU A 241 6.37 5.23 16.65
N PRO A 242 6.52 5.68 15.39
CA PRO A 242 6.09 7.01 15.00
C PRO A 242 4.58 7.19 15.26
N PRO A 243 4.11 8.42 15.53
CA PRO A 243 2.69 8.70 15.63
C PRO A 243 1.93 8.10 14.44
N ALA A 244 0.75 7.52 14.71
CA ALA A 244 -0.04 6.84 13.70
C ALA A 244 -1.36 7.55 13.44
N VAL A 245 -1.70 7.74 12.16
CA VAL A 245 -3.07 7.95 11.72
C VAL A 245 -3.60 6.63 11.19
N VAL A 246 -4.67 6.13 11.77
CA VAL A 246 -5.33 4.90 11.34
C VAL A 246 -6.71 5.25 10.81
N ILE A 247 -6.96 4.96 9.55
CA ILE A 247 -8.25 5.16 8.89
C ILE A 247 -8.89 3.78 8.72
N THR A 248 -10.11 3.64 9.17
CA THR A 248 -10.89 2.40 9.03
C THR A 248 -12.18 2.68 8.28
N ALA A 249 -12.67 1.69 7.55
CA ALA A 249 -14.02 1.70 6.98
C ALA A 249 -14.96 0.88 7.87
N GLU A 250 -16.26 1.14 7.74
CA GLU A 250 -17.29 0.38 8.46
C GLU A 250 -17.61 -0.95 7.76
N HIS A 251 -17.44 -0.99 6.43
CA HIS A 251 -17.73 -2.15 5.57
C HIS A 251 -16.46 -2.63 4.87
#